data_48557658ec7f5ae981f7a4243328bc68
#
_entry.id   48557658ec7f5ae981f7a4243328bc68
#
_cell.length_a   1.000
_cell.length_b   1.000
_cell.length_c   1.000
_cell.angle_alpha   90.00
_cell.angle_beta   90.00
_cell.angle_gamma   90.00
#
_symmetry.space_group_name_H-M   'P 1'
#
loop_
_entity.id
_entity.type
_entity.pdbx_description
1 polymer ?
#
loop_
_entity_poly.entity_id
_entity_poly.type
_entity_poly.pdbx_seq_one_letter_code
_entity_poly.pdbx_strand_id
1 'polypeptide(L)'
;MKDDLIIAGCSFSSRFIMGSGKFEPELIKACVEAGGAQIITLALRRANSKGGEFLKYIPKDVALLANTSGAKTAEQALQIALLARELGCGEMIKVELIGESKYLLPDNYESIKACELLAKNGFAPLVYMLPDLVAARAMVDAGAAAIMPLAAPIGSNLGLANKNLIEILIREINLPIIVDAGIGRPSEACAAMEMGCAAVMLNTAIATSSDVALMAGAFGKAIKAGREAYLAGLGRVLESSGEASSPLSGFLE
;
A
#
# COMPACT_ATOMS: atom_id res chain seq x y z
N MET A 1 12.48 20.68 -0.39
CA MET A 1 11.10 20.43 0.11
C MET A 1 11.07 19.06 0.79
N LYS A 2 10.35 18.92 1.89
CA LYS A 2 10.17 17.63 2.56
C LYS A 2 9.19 16.81 1.73
N ASP A 3 9.57 15.61 1.29
CA ASP A 3 8.75 14.73 0.45
C ASP A 3 7.95 13.76 1.33
N ASP A 4 7.03 14.27 2.14
CA ASP A 4 6.20 13.46 3.01
C ASP A 4 5.03 12.83 2.22
N LEU A 5 4.61 11.64 2.63
CA LEU A 5 3.37 11.01 2.20
C LEU A 5 2.21 11.68 2.94
N ILE A 6 1.27 12.25 2.21
CA ILE A 6 0.06 12.86 2.81
C ILE A 6 -1.14 11.97 2.51
N ILE A 7 -1.83 11.50 3.56
CA ILE A 7 -3.09 10.74 3.47
C ILE A 7 -4.08 11.36 4.46
N ALA A 8 -5.23 11.79 3.98
CA ALA A 8 -6.30 12.37 4.82
C ALA A 8 -5.78 13.47 5.76
N GLY A 9 -4.86 14.32 5.30
CA GLY A 9 -4.25 15.39 6.10
C GLY A 9 -3.15 14.95 7.08
N CYS A 10 -2.93 13.66 7.26
CA CYS A 10 -1.82 13.12 8.05
C CYS A 10 -0.54 13.05 7.22
N SER A 11 0.61 13.44 7.82
CA SER A 11 1.92 13.46 7.18
C SER A 11 2.79 12.31 7.68
N PHE A 12 3.39 11.54 6.77
CA PHE A 12 4.26 10.41 7.05
C PHE A 12 5.58 10.57 6.29
N SER A 13 6.70 10.42 6.95
CA SER A 13 8.02 10.45 6.30
C SER A 13 8.38 9.11 5.62
N SER A 14 7.64 8.06 5.92
CA SER A 14 7.79 6.73 5.33
C SER A 14 6.66 6.43 4.33
N ARG A 15 7.02 5.70 3.27
CA ARG A 15 6.09 5.20 2.25
C ARG A 15 5.88 3.68 2.36
N PHE A 16 6.31 3.11 3.48
CA PHE A 16 6.10 1.71 3.81
C PHE A 16 4.90 1.57 4.74
N ILE A 17 3.86 0.87 4.29
CA ILE A 17 2.68 0.49 5.07
C ILE A 17 2.77 -1.00 5.36
N MET A 18 2.67 -1.37 6.64
CA MET A 18 2.68 -2.77 7.05
C MET A 18 1.26 -3.35 7.03
N GLY A 19 1.06 -4.46 6.30
CA GLY A 19 -0.11 -5.30 6.42
C GLY A 19 0.00 -6.22 7.64
N SER A 20 -1.05 -6.32 8.44
CA SER A 20 -1.05 -7.12 9.67
C SER A 20 -1.78 -8.46 9.53
N GLY A 21 -1.67 -9.12 8.41
CA GLY A 21 -2.35 -10.42 8.16
C GLY A 21 -2.00 -11.51 9.17
N LYS A 22 -0.81 -11.47 9.78
CA LYS A 22 -0.38 -12.25 10.93
C LYS A 22 0.13 -11.29 11.99
N PHE A 23 -0.50 -11.25 13.16
CA PHE A 23 -0.01 -10.47 14.30
C PHE A 23 1.10 -11.24 15.00
N GLU A 24 2.32 -11.07 14.55
CA GLU A 24 3.52 -11.57 15.21
C GLU A 24 4.33 -10.38 15.69
N PRO A 25 4.62 -10.27 17.00
CA PRO A 25 5.37 -9.14 17.59
C PRO A 25 6.70 -8.88 16.88
N GLU A 26 7.41 -9.95 16.49
CA GLU A 26 8.68 -9.87 15.78
C GLU A 26 8.53 -9.24 14.40
N LEU A 27 7.45 -9.57 13.67
CA LEU A 27 7.14 -8.98 12.36
C LEU A 27 6.84 -7.48 12.50
N ILE A 28 6.05 -7.08 13.50
CA ILE A 28 5.75 -5.67 13.78
C ILE A 28 7.05 -4.92 14.07
N LYS A 29 7.85 -5.43 15.00
CA LYS A 29 9.14 -4.86 15.36
C LYS A 29 10.06 -4.71 14.16
N ALA A 30 10.22 -5.75 13.35
CA ALA A 30 11.04 -5.74 12.16
C ALA A 30 10.58 -4.69 11.14
N CYS A 31 9.28 -4.63 10.84
CA CYS A 31 8.73 -3.66 9.88
C CYS A 31 8.88 -2.21 10.36
N VAL A 32 8.72 -1.96 11.67
CA VAL A 32 8.87 -0.60 12.22
C VAL A 32 10.35 -0.22 12.37
N GLU A 33 11.15 -1.02 13.08
CA GLU A 33 12.52 -0.64 13.42
C GLU A 33 13.50 -0.79 12.25
N ALA A 34 13.43 -1.88 11.51
CA ALA A 34 14.33 -2.12 10.37
C ALA A 34 13.76 -1.61 9.04
N GLY A 35 12.46 -1.73 8.83
CA GLY A 35 11.78 -1.31 7.60
C GLY A 35 11.36 0.15 7.59
N GLY A 36 11.15 0.76 8.76
CA GLY A 36 10.70 2.14 8.90
C GLY A 36 9.20 2.33 8.61
N ALA A 37 8.36 1.30 8.79
CA ALA A 37 6.92 1.42 8.62
C ALA A 37 6.32 2.38 9.66
N GLN A 38 5.50 3.33 9.21
CA GLN A 38 4.80 4.30 10.05
C GLN A 38 3.27 4.12 10.07
N ILE A 39 2.76 3.21 9.26
CA ILE A 39 1.33 2.84 9.22
C ILE A 39 1.24 1.32 9.31
N ILE A 40 0.39 0.82 10.20
CA ILE A 40 0.12 -0.62 10.35
C ILE A 40 -1.37 -0.87 10.21
N THR A 41 -1.76 -1.80 9.32
CA THR A 41 -3.18 -2.17 9.21
C THR A 41 -3.62 -3.05 10.37
N LEU A 42 -4.89 -2.95 10.73
CA LEU A 42 -5.50 -3.67 11.84
C LEU A 42 -6.81 -4.33 11.44
N ALA A 43 -6.84 -5.65 11.32
CA ALA A 43 -8.07 -6.41 11.13
C ALA A 43 -8.73 -6.70 12.49
N LEU A 44 -9.75 -5.95 12.87
CA LEU A 44 -10.40 -6.01 14.19
C LEU A 44 -10.93 -7.38 14.57
N ARG A 45 -11.45 -8.15 13.62
CA ARG A 45 -11.92 -9.53 13.89
C ARG A 45 -10.82 -10.44 14.44
N ARG A 46 -9.56 -10.20 14.04
CA ARG A 46 -8.39 -10.92 14.57
C ARG A 46 -7.89 -10.34 15.88
N ALA A 47 -8.09 -9.02 16.08
CA ALA A 47 -7.74 -8.33 17.31
C ALA A 47 -8.51 -8.87 18.51
N ASN A 48 -9.80 -9.09 18.37
CA ASN A 48 -10.67 -9.59 19.43
C ASN A 48 -10.34 -11.04 19.84
N SER A 49 -9.86 -11.88 18.92
CA SER A 49 -9.51 -13.28 19.22
C SER A 49 -8.25 -13.44 20.11
N LYS A 50 -7.40 -12.40 20.18
CA LYS A 50 -6.17 -12.38 21.00
C LYS A 50 -6.20 -11.30 22.09
N GLY A 51 -7.38 -10.81 22.50
CA GLY A 51 -7.55 -9.92 23.65
C GLY A 51 -6.90 -8.54 23.54
N GLY A 52 -6.61 -8.05 22.33
CA GLY A 52 -6.00 -6.71 22.15
C GLY A 52 -4.53 -6.60 22.62
N GLU A 53 -3.93 -7.68 23.08
CA GLU A 53 -2.55 -7.65 23.62
C GLU A 53 -1.50 -7.22 22.60
N PHE A 54 -1.75 -7.43 21.29
CA PHE A 54 -0.82 -7.05 20.23
C PHE A 54 -0.65 -5.52 20.11
N LEU A 55 -1.63 -4.70 20.51
CA LEU A 55 -1.51 -3.23 20.54
C LEU A 55 -0.35 -2.75 21.40
N LYS A 56 0.06 -3.55 22.41
CA LYS A 56 1.20 -3.25 23.28
C LYS A 56 2.54 -3.27 22.51
N TYR A 57 2.59 -3.97 21.38
CA TYR A 57 3.79 -4.10 20.54
C TYR A 57 3.89 -3.04 19.45
N ILE A 58 2.82 -2.24 19.24
CA ILE A 58 2.83 -1.17 18.27
C ILE A 58 3.30 0.12 18.95
N PRO A 59 4.39 0.73 18.48
CA PRO A 59 4.85 2.01 19.02
C PRO A 59 3.77 3.10 18.86
N LYS A 60 3.72 4.02 19.82
CA LYS A 60 2.68 5.06 19.90
C LYS A 60 2.73 6.08 18.74
N ASP A 61 3.86 6.21 18.09
CA ASP A 61 4.12 7.08 16.95
C ASP A 61 3.80 6.41 15.60
N VAL A 62 3.34 5.15 15.61
CA VAL A 62 2.89 4.43 14.43
C VAL A 62 1.37 4.55 14.30
N ALA A 63 0.91 4.99 13.14
CA ALA A 63 -0.51 5.14 12.86
C ALA A 63 -1.19 3.78 12.64
N LEU A 64 -2.36 3.62 13.26
CA LEU A 64 -3.22 2.46 13.02
C LEU A 64 -4.16 2.73 11.85
N LEU A 65 -4.19 1.82 10.90
CA LEU A 65 -5.12 1.82 9.78
C LEU A 65 -6.06 0.62 9.94
N ALA A 66 -7.23 0.85 10.54
CA ALA A 66 -8.21 -0.21 10.69
C ALA A 66 -8.66 -0.74 9.32
N ASN A 67 -8.96 -2.06 9.25
CA ASN A 67 -9.28 -2.76 8.02
C ASN A 67 -10.66 -3.42 8.14
N THR A 68 -11.51 -3.23 7.14
CA THR A 68 -12.86 -3.81 7.07
C THR A 68 -12.86 -5.28 6.65
N SER A 69 -11.70 -5.92 6.56
CA SER A 69 -11.53 -7.32 6.14
C SER A 69 -12.52 -8.26 6.83
N GLY A 70 -13.21 -9.04 6.01
CA GLY A 70 -14.30 -9.93 6.43
C GLY A 70 -15.70 -9.31 6.32
N ALA A 71 -15.85 -8.02 6.03
CA ALA A 71 -17.10 -7.45 5.58
C ALA A 71 -17.46 -7.97 4.19
N LYS A 72 -18.75 -8.19 3.95
CA LYS A 72 -19.30 -8.61 2.66
C LYS A 72 -20.18 -7.53 2.03
N THR A 73 -20.61 -6.54 2.83
CA THR A 73 -21.46 -5.43 2.38
C THR A 73 -20.93 -4.11 2.93
N ALA A 74 -21.37 -2.99 2.34
CA ALA A 74 -21.05 -1.65 2.78
C ALA A 74 -21.45 -1.39 4.24
N GLU A 75 -22.63 -1.89 4.66
CA GLU A 75 -23.13 -1.74 6.03
C GLU A 75 -22.23 -2.48 7.03
N GLN A 76 -21.78 -3.69 6.70
CA GLN A 76 -20.84 -4.42 7.56
C GLN A 76 -19.49 -3.72 7.65
N ALA A 77 -19.02 -3.10 6.55
CA ALA A 77 -17.80 -2.30 6.57
C ALA A 77 -17.95 -1.08 7.50
N LEU A 78 -19.10 -0.38 7.45
CA LEU A 78 -19.38 0.72 8.36
C LEU A 78 -19.42 0.29 9.83
N GLN A 79 -20.06 -0.84 10.15
CA GLN A 79 -20.08 -1.37 11.52
C GLN A 79 -18.67 -1.63 12.06
N ILE A 80 -17.79 -2.23 11.24
CA ILE A 80 -16.40 -2.46 11.61
C ILE A 80 -15.66 -1.13 11.82
N ALA A 81 -15.87 -0.15 10.94
CA ALA A 81 -15.23 1.16 11.03
C ALA A 81 -15.66 1.93 12.28
N LEU A 82 -16.95 1.93 12.63
CA LEU A 82 -17.47 2.55 13.86
C LEU A 82 -16.82 1.92 15.09
N LEU A 83 -16.75 0.60 15.17
CA LEU A 83 -16.06 -0.10 16.25
C LEU A 83 -14.57 0.26 16.31
N ALA A 84 -13.90 0.37 15.15
CA ALA A 84 -12.50 0.78 15.09
C ALA A 84 -12.28 2.17 15.68
N ARG A 85 -13.17 3.12 15.35
CA ARG A 85 -13.11 4.49 15.86
C ARG A 85 -13.31 4.54 17.37
N GLU A 86 -14.26 3.78 17.91
CA GLU A 86 -14.47 3.65 19.37
C GLU A 86 -13.25 3.08 20.09
N LEU A 87 -12.50 2.19 19.43
CA LEU A 87 -11.25 1.62 19.95
C LEU A 87 -10.03 2.55 19.77
N GLY A 88 -10.24 3.76 19.23
CA GLY A 88 -9.18 4.76 19.08
C GLY A 88 -8.29 4.57 17.84
N CYS A 89 -8.71 3.80 16.83
CA CYS A 89 -7.93 3.62 15.59
C CYS A 89 -7.99 4.84 14.65
N GLY A 90 -8.73 5.89 15.01
CA GLY A 90 -8.87 7.08 14.18
C GLY A 90 -9.90 6.93 13.06
N GLU A 91 -9.82 7.81 12.06
CA GLU A 91 -10.79 7.91 10.98
C GLU A 91 -10.31 7.30 9.66
N MET A 92 -9.01 7.08 9.49
CA MET A 92 -8.49 6.35 8.33
C MET A 92 -8.94 4.90 8.37
N ILE A 93 -9.55 4.42 7.29
CA ILE A 93 -10.08 3.05 7.21
C ILE A 93 -9.71 2.40 5.88
N LYS A 94 -9.05 1.24 5.93
CA LYS A 94 -8.83 0.44 4.73
C LYS A 94 -10.11 -0.31 4.39
N VAL A 95 -10.67 -0.02 3.21
CA VAL A 95 -11.85 -0.72 2.69
C VAL A 95 -11.40 -1.98 1.96
N GLU A 96 -11.75 -3.15 2.49
CA GLU A 96 -11.38 -4.44 1.94
C GLU A 96 -12.59 -5.37 1.94
N LEU A 97 -13.36 -5.35 0.84
CA LEU A 97 -14.50 -6.24 0.61
C LEU A 97 -14.12 -7.28 -0.45
N ILE A 98 -14.02 -8.54 -0.03
CA ILE A 98 -13.60 -9.64 -0.90
C ILE A 98 -14.83 -10.29 -1.52
N GLY A 99 -14.97 -10.12 -2.84
CA GLY A 99 -16.05 -10.74 -3.63
C GLY A 99 -15.75 -12.19 -4.01
N GLU A 100 -14.49 -12.51 -4.29
CA GLU A 100 -14.02 -13.84 -4.66
C GLU A 100 -13.01 -14.36 -3.63
N SER A 101 -13.33 -15.48 -2.97
CA SER A 101 -12.59 -15.96 -1.79
C SER A 101 -11.40 -16.88 -2.10
N LYS A 102 -11.33 -17.49 -3.28
CA LYS A 102 -10.23 -18.40 -3.65
C LYS A 102 -8.94 -17.62 -3.94
N TYR A 103 -9.07 -16.50 -4.66
CA TYR A 103 -7.94 -15.63 -5.02
C TYR A 103 -7.91 -14.34 -4.19
N LEU A 104 -8.85 -14.15 -3.27
CA LEU A 104 -9.00 -12.96 -2.43
C LEU A 104 -9.12 -11.67 -3.25
N LEU A 105 -9.93 -11.74 -4.33
CA LEU A 105 -10.14 -10.59 -5.21
C LEU A 105 -11.20 -9.65 -4.63
N PRO A 106 -10.94 -8.34 -4.62
CA PRO A 106 -11.90 -7.35 -4.14
C PRO A 106 -13.10 -7.21 -5.07
N ASP A 107 -14.24 -6.89 -4.49
CA ASP A 107 -15.43 -6.46 -5.19
C ASP A 107 -15.40 -4.94 -5.33
N ASN A 108 -15.00 -4.43 -6.52
CA ASN A 108 -14.94 -2.99 -6.77
C ASN A 108 -16.30 -2.32 -6.63
N TYR A 109 -17.37 -2.99 -7.03
CA TYR A 109 -18.73 -2.44 -7.00
C TYR A 109 -19.23 -2.24 -5.56
N GLU A 110 -19.07 -3.23 -4.71
CA GLU A 110 -19.45 -3.13 -3.30
C GLU A 110 -18.48 -2.20 -2.54
N SER A 111 -17.21 -2.15 -2.93
CA SER A 111 -16.22 -1.23 -2.35
C SER A 111 -16.53 0.25 -2.63
N ILE A 112 -17.12 0.59 -3.80
CA ILE A 112 -17.59 1.95 -4.09
C ILE A 112 -18.71 2.36 -3.13
N LYS A 113 -19.71 1.48 -2.91
CA LYS A 113 -20.80 1.74 -1.95
C LYS A 113 -20.27 1.89 -0.53
N ALA A 114 -19.35 1.02 -0.12
CA ALA A 114 -18.72 1.10 1.20
C ALA A 114 -17.94 2.41 1.36
N CYS A 115 -17.20 2.82 0.33
CA CYS A 115 -16.48 4.09 0.31
C CYS A 115 -17.41 5.28 0.55
N GLU A 116 -18.50 5.36 -0.22
CA GLU A 116 -19.50 6.44 -0.08
C GLU A 116 -20.13 6.47 1.32
N LEU A 117 -20.53 5.29 1.84
CA LEU A 117 -21.15 5.18 3.15
C LEU A 117 -20.19 5.58 4.27
N LEU A 118 -18.92 5.16 4.19
CA LEU A 118 -17.87 5.50 5.16
C LEU A 118 -17.53 6.98 5.12
N ALA A 119 -17.36 7.57 3.93
CA ALA A 119 -17.08 9.00 3.78
C ALA A 119 -18.21 9.86 4.34
N LYS A 120 -19.48 9.51 4.09
CA LYS A 120 -20.66 10.17 4.70
C LYS A 120 -20.70 10.10 6.23
N ASN A 121 -20.03 9.11 6.82
CA ASN A 121 -19.93 8.94 8.27
C ASN A 121 -18.62 9.49 8.87
N GLY A 122 -17.90 10.32 8.10
CA GLY A 122 -16.70 11.04 8.55
C GLY A 122 -15.42 10.20 8.59
N PHE A 123 -15.39 9.07 7.90
CA PHE A 123 -14.15 8.30 7.69
C PHE A 123 -13.40 8.77 6.46
N ALA A 124 -12.11 8.46 6.43
CA ALA A 124 -11.22 8.64 5.28
C ALA A 124 -10.90 7.26 4.66
N PRO A 125 -11.67 6.81 3.64
CA PRO A 125 -11.51 5.48 3.07
C PRO A 125 -10.26 5.37 2.20
N LEU A 126 -9.43 4.33 2.44
CA LEU A 126 -8.36 3.88 1.57
C LEU A 126 -8.84 2.59 0.90
N VAL A 127 -9.15 2.62 -0.39
CA VAL A 127 -9.97 1.58 -1.03
C VAL A 127 -9.12 0.55 -1.77
N TYR A 128 -9.07 -0.69 -1.25
CA TYR A 128 -8.46 -1.84 -1.92
C TYR A 128 -9.32 -2.29 -3.08
N MET A 129 -8.70 -2.43 -4.28
CA MET A 129 -9.45 -2.66 -5.51
C MET A 129 -8.68 -3.48 -6.56
N LEU A 130 -9.41 -4.12 -7.48
CA LEU A 130 -8.87 -4.50 -8.78
C LEU A 130 -8.54 -3.22 -9.57
N PRO A 131 -7.33 -3.09 -10.18
CA PRO A 131 -6.93 -1.87 -10.87
C PRO A 131 -7.79 -1.64 -12.14
N ASP A 132 -8.81 -0.82 -11.99
CA ASP A 132 -9.75 -0.39 -13.02
C ASP A 132 -9.97 1.11 -12.90
N LEU A 133 -9.73 1.87 -13.98
CA LEU A 133 -9.80 3.33 -13.96
C LEU A 133 -11.22 3.85 -13.75
N VAL A 134 -12.23 3.18 -14.31
CA VAL A 134 -13.64 3.61 -14.17
C VAL A 134 -14.09 3.44 -12.71
N ALA A 135 -13.77 2.29 -12.11
CA ALA A 135 -14.03 2.05 -10.71
C ALA A 135 -13.26 3.01 -9.79
N ALA A 136 -11.98 3.30 -10.10
CA ALA A 136 -11.18 4.25 -9.33
C ALA A 136 -11.78 5.66 -9.35
N ARG A 137 -12.26 6.15 -10.48
CA ARG A 137 -12.96 7.44 -10.58
C ARG A 137 -14.25 7.46 -9.76
N ALA A 138 -15.04 6.39 -9.82
CA ALA A 138 -16.23 6.26 -8.97
C ALA A 138 -15.89 6.23 -7.46
N MET A 139 -14.77 5.64 -7.06
CA MET A 139 -14.29 5.67 -5.67
C MET A 139 -13.84 7.08 -5.25
N VAL A 140 -13.20 7.84 -6.15
CA VAL A 140 -12.87 9.27 -5.92
C VAL A 140 -14.14 10.07 -5.68
N ASP A 141 -15.15 9.92 -6.55
CA ASP A 141 -16.44 10.61 -6.42
C ASP A 141 -17.19 10.20 -5.14
N ALA A 142 -17.01 8.95 -4.69
CA ALA A 142 -17.55 8.42 -3.43
C ALA A 142 -16.80 8.92 -2.17
N GLY A 143 -15.71 9.70 -2.32
CA GLY A 143 -14.98 10.30 -1.21
C GLY A 143 -13.78 9.49 -0.70
N ALA A 144 -13.16 8.67 -1.54
CA ALA A 144 -11.92 7.99 -1.19
C ALA A 144 -10.80 8.98 -0.82
N ALA A 145 -9.99 8.64 0.19
CA ALA A 145 -8.79 9.38 0.58
C ALA A 145 -7.52 8.84 -0.09
N ALA A 146 -7.53 7.59 -0.52
CA ALA A 146 -6.48 6.95 -1.31
C ALA A 146 -7.05 5.75 -2.07
N ILE A 147 -6.40 5.39 -3.19
CA ILE A 147 -6.72 4.20 -3.99
C ILE A 147 -5.62 3.17 -3.79
N MET A 148 -6.01 1.93 -3.50
CA MET A 148 -5.11 0.84 -3.18
C MET A 148 -5.24 -0.32 -4.20
N PRO A 149 -4.70 -0.17 -5.42
CA PRO A 149 -4.78 -1.24 -6.42
C PRO A 149 -3.92 -2.44 -6.02
N LEU A 150 -4.43 -3.65 -6.22
CA LEU A 150 -3.64 -4.85 -6.05
C LEU A 150 -2.61 -4.98 -7.18
N ALA A 151 -1.35 -5.26 -6.82
CA ALA A 151 -0.31 -5.62 -7.80
C ALA A 151 -0.51 -7.05 -8.31
N ALA A 152 -0.87 -7.98 -7.42
CA ALA A 152 -1.25 -9.36 -7.67
C ALA A 152 -2.10 -9.87 -6.50
N PRO A 153 -2.73 -11.05 -6.57
CA PRO A 153 -3.56 -11.59 -5.50
C PRO A 153 -2.87 -11.60 -4.13
N ILE A 154 -3.64 -11.35 -3.07
CA ILE A 154 -3.14 -11.31 -1.68
C ILE A 154 -2.34 -12.58 -1.36
N GLY A 155 -1.14 -12.42 -0.83
CA GLY A 155 -0.30 -13.52 -0.37
C GLY A 155 0.42 -14.31 -1.47
N SER A 156 0.27 -13.92 -2.74
CA SER A 156 0.82 -14.66 -3.89
C SER A 156 2.31 -14.44 -4.14
N ASN A 157 2.89 -13.31 -3.71
CA ASN A 157 4.25 -12.88 -4.03
C ASN A 157 4.58 -12.88 -5.55
N LEU A 158 3.55 -12.67 -6.41
CA LEU A 158 3.69 -12.67 -7.88
C LEU A 158 4.21 -11.35 -8.45
N GLY A 159 4.42 -10.34 -7.59
CA GLY A 159 4.98 -9.05 -7.96
C GLY A 159 3.99 -8.10 -8.62
N LEU A 160 4.51 -7.24 -9.50
CA LEU A 160 3.74 -6.19 -10.20
C LEU A 160 3.02 -6.72 -11.46
N ALA A 161 2.19 -7.76 -11.31
CA ALA A 161 1.47 -8.37 -12.43
C ALA A 161 0.52 -7.37 -13.14
N ASN A 162 -0.03 -6.40 -12.42
CA ASN A 162 -0.93 -5.36 -12.94
C ASN A 162 -0.23 -4.02 -13.20
N LYS A 163 1.08 -4.01 -13.42
CA LYS A 163 1.90 -2.80 -13.58
C LYS A 163 1.27 -1.75 -14.49
N ASN A 164 0.91 -2.14 -15.72
CA ASN A 164 0.39 -1.21 -16.73
C ASN A 164 -0.92 -0.54 -16.31
N LEU A 165 -1.81 -1.28 -15.62
CA LEU A 165 -3.07 -0.71 -15.11
C LEU A 165 -2.82 0.25 -13.94
N ILE A 166 -1.85 -0.07 -13.08
CA ILE A 166 -1.46 0.80 -11.97
C ILE A 166 -0.83 2.10 -12.50
N GLU A 167 -0.01 2.04 -13.53
CA GLU A 167 0.55 3.23 -14.21
C GLU A 167 -0.54 4.15 -14.77
N ILE A 168 -1.63 3.58 -15.30
CA ILE A 168 -2.80 4.36 -15.73
C ILE A 168 -3.43 5.07 -14.53
N LEU A 169 -3.64 4.36 -13.41
CA LEU A 169 -4.20 4.97 -12.20
C LEU A 169 -3.33 6.12 -11.67
N ILE A 170 -2.00 5.95 -11.65
CA ILE A 170 -1.06 6.99 -11.21
C ILE A 170 -1.18 8.26 -12.05
N ARG A 171 -1.38 8.13 -13.36
CA ARG A 171 -1.50 9.28 -14.28
C ARG A 171 -2.86 9.97 -14.22
N GLU A 172 -3.92 9.20 -13.97
CA GLU A 172 -5.30 9.64 -14.17
C GLU A 172 -6.04 9.99 -12.88
N ILE A 173 -5.56 9.54 -11.73
CA ILE A 173 -6.21 9.72 -10.43
C ILE A 173 -5.42 10.70 -9.57
N ASN A 174 -6.08 11.74 -9.11
CA ASN A 174 -5.46 12.83 -8.33
C ASN A 174 -5.51 12.55 -6.81
N LEU A 175 -5.36 11.27 -6.42
CA LEU A 175 -5.25 10.82 -5.02
C LEU A 175 -4.00 9.95 -4.87
N PRO A 176 -3.50 9.75 -3.63
CA PRO A 176 -2.42 8.80 -3.38
C PRO A 176 -2.76 7.41 -3.91
N ILE A 177 -1.91 6.87 -4.80
CA ILE A 177 -1.99 5.48 -5.27
C ILE A 177 -1.03 4.65 -4.42
N ILE A 178 -1.56 3.71 -3.65
CA ILE A 178 -0.82 2.84 -2.76
C ILE A 178 -0.86 1.42 -3.31
N VAL A 179 0.27 0.90 -3.76
CA VAL A 179 0.31 -0.49 -4.26
C VAL A 179 0.14 -1.45 -3.09
N ASP A 180 -0.90 -2.28 -3.18
CA ASP A 180 -1.26 -3.26 -2.16
C ASP A 180 -1.25 -4.67 -2.75
N ALA A 181 -0.92 -5.66 -1.94
CA ALA A 181 -0.92 -7.09 -2.25
C ALA A 181 0.03 -7.52 -3.39
N GLY A 182 0.49 -8.75 -3.34
CA GLY A 182 1.24 -9.41 -4.39
C GLY A 182 2.72 -9.08 -4.48
N ILE A 183 3.21 -7.96 -3.95
CA ILE A 183 4.64 -7.62 -3.93
C ILE A 183 5.39 -8.70 -3.15
N GLY A 184 6.37 -9.35 -3.80
CA GLY A 184 7.13 -10.46 -3.25
C GLY A 184 8.63 -10.16 -3.05
N ARG A 185 9.16 -9.12 -3.70
CA ARG A 185 10.59 -8.78 -3.69
C ARG A 185 10.83 -7.29 -3.46
N PRO A 186 11.94 -6.92 -2.78
CA PRO A 186 12.33 -5.51 -2.64
C PRO A 186 12.46 -4.77 -3.98
N SER A 187 12.97 -5.41 -5.04
CA SER A 187 13.05 -4.82 -6.38
C SER A 187 11.70 -4.43 -6.96
N GLU A 188 10.64 -5.16 -6.66
CA GLU A 188 9.27 -4.85 -7.11
C GLU A 188 8.69 -3.67 -6.35
N ALA A 189 8.99 -3.55 -5.05
CA ALA A 189 8.63 -2.36 -4.26
C ALA A 189 9.38 -1.12 -4.76
N CYS A 190 10.67 -1.25 -5.12
CA CYS A 190 11.45 -0.20 -5.76
C CYS A 190 10.79 0.23 -7.08
N ALA A 191 10.48 -0.71 -7.95
CA ALA A 191 9.83 -0.45 -9.24
C ALA A 191 8.45 0.21 -9.08
N ALA A 192 7.65 -0.17 -8.07
CA ALA A 192 6.39 0.50 -7.76
C ALA A 192 6.62 1.98 -7.39
N MET A 193 7.64 2.27 -6.60
CA MET A 193 7.96 3.65 -6.22
C MET A 193 8.53 4.45 -7.40
N GLU A 194 9.34 3.85 -8.27
CA GLU A 194 9.85 4.46 -9.51
C GLU A 194 8.72 4.85 -10.48
N MET A 195 7.61 4.10 -10.51
CA MET A 195 6.41 4.43 -11.28
C MET A 195 5.69 5.70 -10.77
N GLY A 196 5.98 6.14 -9.54
CA GLY A 196 5.33 7.28 -8.90
C GLY A 196 4.20 6.90 -7.93
N CYS A 197 4.10 5.66 -7.49
CA CYS A 197 3.19 5.29 -6.40
C CYS A 197 3.47 6.13 -5.15
N ALA A 198 2.42 6.42 -4.40
CA ALA A 198 2.54 7.18 -3.16
C ALA A 198 3.18 6.35 -2.03
N ALA A 199 2.84 5.06 -1.96
CA ALA A 199 3.36 4.12 -0.97
C ALA A 199 3.20 2.67 -1.44
N VAL A 200 3.80 1.73 -0.70
CA VAL A 200 3.66 0.28 -0.89
C VAL A 200 3.22 -0.36 0.43
N MET A 201 2.24 -1.25 0.36
CA MET A 201 1.81 -2.06 1.49
C MET A 201 2.34 -3.48 1.38
N LEU A 202 2.99 -3.96 2.44
CA LEU A 202 3.71 -5.23 2.47
C LEU A 202 3.30 -6.06 3.69
N ASN A 203 3.26 -7.38 3.54
CA ASN A 203 3.10 -8.32 4.63
C ASN A 203 3.76 -9.67 4.30
N THR A 204 3.15 -10.47 3.42
CA THR A 204 3.50 -11.88 3.18
C THR A 204 4.96 -12.08 2.79
N ALA A 205 5.50 -11.23 1.93
CA ALA A 205 6.90 -11.31 1.48
C ALA A 205 7.91 -11.20 2.63
N ILE A 206 7.58 -10.42 3.66
CA ILE A 206 8.42 -10.27 4.86
C ILE A 206 8.14 -11.41 5.83
N ALA A 207 6.87 -11.68 6.13
CA ALA A 207 6.45 -12.68 7.11
C ALA A 207 6.84 -14.13 6.74
N THR A 208 7.04 -14.42 5.47
CA THR A 208 7.44 -15.75 4.97
C THR A 208 8.93 -15.87 4.63
N SER A 209 9.70 -14.81 4.84
CA SER A 209 11.16 -14.85 4.65
C SER A 209 11.85 -15.61 5.79
N SER A 210 13.04 -16.10 5.53
CA SER A 210 13.86 -16.79 6.54
C SER A 210 14.43 -15.85 7.60
N ASP A 211 14.59 -14.56 7.26
CA ASP A 211 15.03 -13.48 8.17
C ASP A 211 14.12 -12.28 7.98
N VAL A 212 13.17 -12.15 8.89
CA VAL A 212 12.12 -11.12 8.85
C VAL A 212 12.71 -9.72 8.99
N ALA A 213 13.70 -9.54 9.87
CA ALA A 213 14.29 -8.23 10.13
C ALA A 213 15.14 -7.76 8.94
N LEU A 214 15.97 -8.64 8.39
CA LEU A 214 16.78 -8.33 7.21
C LEU A 214 15.89 -8.04 6.00
N MET A 215 14.83 -8.81 5.80
CA MET A 215 13.88 -8.60 4.69
C MET A 215 13.10 -7.29 4.83
N ALA A 216 12.62 -6.96 6.04
CA ALA A 216 11.95 -5.68 6.30
C ALA A 216 12.87 -4.49 6.00
N GLY A 217 14.14 -4.56 6.45
CA GLY A 217 15.14 -3.54 6.15
C GLY A 217 15.47 -3.42 4.65
N ALA A 218 15.49 -4.55 3.92
CA ALA A 218 15.69 -4.54 2.47
C ALA A 218 14.52 -3.85 1.74
N PHE A 219 13.27 -4.12 2.14
CA PHE A 219 12.10 -3.43 1.60
C PHE A 219 12.10 -1.93 1.90
N GLY A 220 12.42 -1.53 3.15
CA GLY A 220 12.50 -0.11 3.51
C GLY A 220 13.51 0.65 2.65
N LYS A 221 14.70 0.08 2.42
CA LYS A 221 15.73 0.65 1.52
C LYS A 221 15.26 0.73 0.07
N ALA A 222 14.61 -0.32 -0.42
CA ALA A 222 14.09 -0.39 -1.79
C ALA A 222 12.99 0.66 -2.07
N ILE A 223 12.05 0.82 -1.14
CA ILE A 223 11.00 1.85 -1.21
C ILE A 223 11.63 3.25 -1.26
N LYS A 224 12.60 3.51 -0.40
CA LYS A 224 13.31 4.79 -0.38
C LYS A 224 14.07 5.04 -1.69
N ALA A 225 14.84 4.06 -2.17
CA ALA A 225 15.60 4.18 -3.40
C ALA A 225 14.71 4.44 -4.62
N GLY A 226 13.58 3.70 -4.75
CA GLY A 226 12.63 3.92 -5.85
C GLY A 226 11.98 5.31 -5.80
N ARG A 227 11.67 5.82 -4.59
CA ARG A 227 11.14 7.18 -4.45
C ARG A 227 12.16 8.24 -4.82
N GLU A 228 13.42 8.10 -4.39
CA GLU A 228 14.51 8.99 -4.74
C GLU A 228 14.75 9.01 -6.26
N ALA A 229 14.71 7.83 -6.91
CA ALA A 229 14.82 7.71 -8.37
C ALA A 229 13.67 8.42 -9.10
N TYR A 230 12.43 8.25 -8.64
CA TYR A 230 11.26 8.94 -9.17
C TYR A 230 11.40 10.47 -9.08
N LEU A 231 11.83 10.99 -7.94
CA LEU A 231 12.01 12.42 -7.71
C LEU A 231 13.18 13.01 -8.52
N ALA A 232 14.24 12.22 -8.71
CA ALA A 232 15.38 12.62 -9.54
C ALA A 232 15.04 12.68 -11.03
N GLY A 233 13.99 11.95 -11.45
CA GLY A 233 13.67 11.71 -12.84
C GLY A 233 14.53 10.60 -13.43
N LEU A 234 13.87 9.54 -13.91
CA LEU A 234 14.55 8.40 -14.53
C LEU A 234 15.23 8.83 -15.83
N GLY A 235 16.39 8.24 -16.13
CA GLY A 235 17.07 8.41 -17.40
C GLY A 235 16.19 7.98 -18.57
N ARG A 236 16.31 8.65 -19.70
CA ARG A 236 15.54 8.32 -20.91
C ARG A 236 15.92 6.94 -21.44
N VAL A 237 14.92 6.19 -21.86
CA VAL A 237 15.11 4.95 -22.62
C VAL A 237 15.29 5.31 -24.09
N LEU A 238 16.32 4.78 -24.75
CA LEU A 238 16.60 4.96 -26.16
C LEU A 238 16.35 3.68 -26.92
N GLU A 239 15.87 3.77 -28.15
CA GLU A 239 15.74 2.60 -29.05
C GLU A 239 17.09 2.13 -29.61
N SER A 240 18.11 3.02 -29.59
CA SER A 240 19.49 2.72 -29.98
C SER A 240 20.45 2.98 -28.81
N SER A 241 21.72 2.68 -29.01
CA SER A 241 22.77 3.03 -28.03
C SER A 241 22.87 4.55 -27.83
N GLY A 242 23.28 4.98 -26.64
CA GLY A 242 23.66 6.34 -26.36
C GLY A 242 24.95 6.73 -27.08
N GLU A 243 25.45 7.95 -26.83
CA GLU A 243 26.72 8.42 -27.35
C GLU A 243 27.89 7.61 -26.73
N ALA A 244 28.88 7.28 -27.55
CA ALA A 244 30.11 6.64 -27.05
C ALA A 244 30.86 7.58 -26.12
N SER A 245 31.46 7.02 -25.05
CA SER A 245 32.27 7.80 -24.10
C SER A 245 33.56 8.35 -24.72
N SER A 246 33.99 7.79 -25.85
CA SER A 246 35.11 8.28 -26.65
C SER A 246 34.71 8.35 -28.12
N PRO A 247 35.25 9.31 -28.91
CA PRO A 247 35.00 9.34 -30.35
C PRO A 247 35.37 8.00 -30.99
N LEU A 248 34.44 7.47 -31.82
CA LEU A 248 34.68 6.22 -32.55
C LEU A 248 35.56 6.42 -33.79
N SER A 249 35.83 7.66 -34.17
CA SER A 249 36.66 8.06 -35.33
C SER A 249 37.43 9.32 -35.02
N GLY A 250 38.57 9.51 -35.70
CA GLY A 250 39.33 10.77 -35.69
C GLY A 250 40.36 10.94 -34.57
N PHE A 251 40.59 9.94 -33.72
CA PHE A 251 41.57 10.03 -32.62
C PHE A 251 42.93 9.38 -32.95
N LEU A 252 43.01 8.59 -34.00
CA LEU A 252 44.21 7.88 -34.42
C LEU A 252 44.57 8.12 -35.91
N GLU A 253 44.03 9.16 -36.51
CA GLU A 253 44.45 9.62 -37.87
C GLU A 253 45.53 10.69 -37.75
#